data_076999cf0e8b2d82533424ea6e4b6bc2
#
_entry.id   076999cf0e8b2d82533424ea6e4b6bc2
#
_cell.length_a   1.000
_cell.length_b   1.000
_cell.length_c   1.000
_cell.angle_alpha   90.00
_cell.angle_beta   90.00
_cell.angle_gamma   90.00
#
_symmetry.space_group_name_H-M   'P 1'
#
loop_
_entity.id
_entity.type
_entity.pdbx_description
1 polymer ?
#
loop_
_entity_poly.entity_id
_entity_poly.type
_entity_poly.pdbx_seq_one_letter_code
_entity_poly.pdbx_strand_id
1 'polypeptide(L)'
;YQDQHFLALSDLLVAEEQGGIKGHGDNPEIMMGGFYMAYGLERTASDIFERLLDSNRPQKTRDAAWLYLAKMRYLRGDLAATHEALEHISETPVGAAVEELESLKVNLFIKENRLEEARAIVEKVSLREDRAPYLYFNMAGAYARNQNYEQAVAFYNRITQMRQRSEAHLSLYDKAMTAAGFAHLYNQQNDLAVQQFKQVRLDGPYSNRALLGFGWAQVEGENYQAALTPWQALSKRTLIDENTQEAMVAIPYAYEQMDLKPAALQKY
;
A
#
# COMPACT_ATOMS: atom_id res chain seq x y z
N TYR A 1 5.09 6.52 -17.21
CA TYR A 1 4.45 7.48 -16.29
C TYR A 1 5.42 8.58 -15.85
N GLN A 2 6.69 8.27 -15.52
CA GLN A 2 7.68 9.28 -15.11
C GLN A 2 7.98 10.28 -16.22
N ASP A 3 8.10 9.81 -17.47
CA ASP A 3 8.37 10.68 -18.63
C ASP A 3 7.23 11.66 -18.93
N GLN A 4 5.97 11.27 -18.63
CA GLN A 4 4.82 12.15 -18.83
C GLN A 4 4.77 13.28 -17.79
N HIS A 5 5.15 13.03 -16.54
CA HIS A 5 5.20 14.08 -15.51
C HIS A 5 6.26 15.13 -15.81
N PHE A 6 7.43 14.73 -16.32
CA PHE A 6 8.49 15.66 -16.71
C PHE A 6 8.05 16.56 -17.87
N LEU A 7 7.45 15.98 -18.90
CA LEU A 7 6.94 16.74 -20.04
C LEU A 7 5.84 17.71 -19.58
N ALA A 8 4.89 17.26 -18.76
CA ALA A 8 3.83 18.11 -18.23
C ALA A 8 4.39 19.27 -17.37
N LEU A 9 5.40 19.03 -16.55
CA LEU A 9 6.07 20.09 -15.79
C LEU A 9 6.78 21.07 -16.71
N SER A 10 7.48 20.59 -17.75
CA SER A 10 8.14 21.44 -18.73
C SER A 10 7.17 22.34 -19.49
N ASP A 11 6.03 21.78 -19.92
CA ASP A 11 4.97 22.51 -20.61
C ASP A 11 4.34 23.59 -19.68
N LEU A 12 4.14 23.27 -18.40
CA LEU A 12 3.63 24.23 -17.42
C LEU A 12 4.61 25.38 -17.19
N LEU A 13 5.92 25.10 -17.09
CA LEU A 13 6.95 26.11 -16.91
C LEU A 13 7.05 27.05 -18.13
N VAL A 14 7.00 26.50 -19.35
CA VAL A 14 6.96 27.30 -20.58
C VAL A 14 5.70 28.17 -20.62
N ALA A 15 4.54 27.61 -20.24
CA ALA A 15 3.30 28.35 -20.21
C ALA A 15 3.33 29.49 -19.17
N GLU A 16 3.97 29.26 -18.00
CA GLU A 16 4.16 30.31 -16.97
C GLU A 16 5.00 31.47 -17.50
N GLU A 17 6.11 31.21 -18.18
CA GLU A 17 6.95 32.24 -18.82
C GLU A 17 6.20 33.03 -19.89
N GLN A 18 5.22 32.41 -20.56
CA GLN A 18 4.39 33.01 -21.61
C GLN A 18 3.16 33.74 -21.05
N GLY A 19 3.04 33.91 -19.75
CA GLY A 19 1.92 34.61 -19.10
C GLY A 19 0.80 33.72 -18.58
N GLY A 20 1.07 32.43 -18.39
CA GLY A 20 0.21 31.44 -17.76
C GLY A 20 -0.85 30.81 -18.69
N ILE A 21 -1.49 29.75 -18.22
CA ILE A 21 -2.56 29.05 -18.94
C ILE A 21 -3.89 29.77 -18.64
N LYS A 22 -4.42 30.49 -19.62
CA LYS A 22 -5.66 31.23 -19.46
C LYS A 22 -6.87 30.31 -19.26
N GLY A 23 -7.77 30.70 -18.36
CA GLY A 23 -9.05 30.01 -18.13
C GLY A 23 -8.99 28.83 -17.15
N HIS A 24 -7.82 28.48 -16.61
CA HIS A 24 -7.66 27.36 -15.68
C HIS A 24 -7.49 27.77 -14.20
N GLY A 25 -7.57 29.08 -13.91
CA GLY A 25 -7.39 29.62 -12.55
C GLY A 25 -6.04 29.22 -11.96
N ASP A 26 -6.02 28.78 -10.70
CA ASP A 26 -4.82 28.38 -9.98
C ASP A 26 -4.43 26.89 -10.18
N ASN A 27 -5.17 26.14 -10.97
CA ASN A 27 -4.90 24.71 -11.19
C ASN A 27 -3.48 24.41 -11.73
N PRO A 28 -2.92 25.21 -12.68
CA PRO A 28 -1.56 25.01 -13.15
C PRO A 28 -0.51 25.11 -12.03
N GLU A 29 -0.62 26.12 -11.14
CA GLU A 29 0.30 26.29 -10.01
C GLU A 29 0.19 25.13 -9.02
N ILE A 30 -1.04 24.65 -8.71
CA ILE A 30 -1.27 23.46 -7.87
C ILE A 30 -0.62 22.22 -8.49
N MET A 31 -0.77 22.02 -9.81
CA MET A 31 -0.16 20.90 -10.52
C MET A 31 1.37 20.98 -10.50
N MET A 32 1.94 22.15 -10.72
CA MET A 32 3.38 22.37 -10.65
C MET A 32 3.92 22.03 -9.26
N GLY A 33 3.28 22.51 -8.19
CA GLY A 33 3.63 22.16 -6.81
C GLY A 33 3.57 20.65 -6.59
N GLY A 34 2.54 19.98 -7.08
CA GLY A 34 2.39 18.52 -7.03
C GLY A 34 3.52 17.77 -7.75
N PHE A 35 3.92 18.22 -8.94
CA PHE A 35 5.04 17.63 -9.68
C PHE A 35 6.38 17.86 -8.96
N TYR A 36 6.65 19.06 -8.45
CA TYR A 36 7.86 19.30 -7.66
C TYR A 36 7.92 18.40 -6.42
N MET A 37 6.78 18.22 -5.74
CA MET A 37 6.69 17.28 -4.62
C MET A 37 6.98 15.84 -5.06
N ALA A 38 6.44 15.38 -6.19
CA ALA A 38 6.67 14.04 -6.74
C ALA A 38 8.14 13.81 -7.12
N TYR A 39 8.86 14.87 -7.53
CA TYR A 39 10.31 14.81 -7.80
C TYR A 39 11.19 15.02 -6.57
N GLY A 40 10.62 15.13 -5.37
CA GLY A 40 11.36 15.35 -4.14
C GLY A 40 11.89 16.78 -3.97
N LEU A 41 11.45 17.73 -4.80
CA LEU A 41 11.82 19.15 -4.73
C LEU A 41 10.90 19.89 -3.73
N GLU A 42 10.92 19.40 -2.49
CA GLU A 42 9.97 19.79 -1.45
C GLU A 42 9.97 21.28 -1.14
N ARG A 43 11.14 21.93 -1.15
CA ARG A 43 11.25 23.38 -0.86
C ARG A 43 10.50 24.19 -1.92
N THR A 44 10.76 23.92 -3.19
CA THR A 44 10.07 24.60 -4.31
C THR A 44 8.57 24.35 -4.28
N ALA A 45 8.15 23.10 -3.97
CA ALA A 45 6.74 22.76 -3.81
C ALA A 45 6.10 23.57 -2.65
N SER A 46 6.76 23.65 -1.50
CA SER A 46 6.29 24.42 -0.34
C SER A 46 6.10 25.89 -0.70
N ASP A 47 7.10 26.51 -1.33
CA ASP A 47 7.05 27.93 -1.72
C ASP A 47 5.85 28.22 -2.66
N ILE A 48 5.51 27.28 -3.54
CA ILE A 48 4.32 27.40 -4.41
C ILE A 48 3.04 27.32 -3.58
N PHE A 49 2.90 26.28 -2.74
CA PHE A 49 1.67 26.11 -1.97
C PHE A 49 1.46 27.22 -0.95
N GLU A 50 2.53 27.74 -0.32
CA GLU A 50 2.45 28.88 0.61
C GLU A 50 1.96 30.15 -0.09
N ARG A 51 2.40 30.44 -1.33
CA ARG A 51 1.89 31.56 -2.13
C ARG A 51 0.39 31.39 -2.45
N LEU A 52 -0.10 30.17 -2.62
CA LEU A 52 -1.51 29.89 -2.91
C LEU A 52 -2.41 30.03 -1.68
N LEU A 53 -1.86 30.25 -0.48
CA LEU A 53 -2.63 30.50 0.74
C LEU A 53 -3.12 31.95 0.87
N ASP A 54 -2.72 32.87 -0.05
CA ASP A 54 -3.14 34.26 -0.02
C ASP A 54 -4.68 34.36 0.07
N SER A 55 -5.16 35.26 0.94
CA SER A 55 -6.58 35.48 1.23
C SER A 55 -7.40 35.88 -0.01
N ASN A 56 -6.75 36.43 -1.03
CA ASN A 56 -7.39 36.82 -2.30
C ASN A 56 -7.62 35.60 -3.22
N ARG A 57 -7.00 34.45 -2.93
CA ARG A 57 -7.22 33.24 -3.72
C ARG A 57 -8.55 32.56 -3.34
N PRO A 58 -9.21 31.87 -4.31
CA PRO A 58 -10.42 31.11 -4.02
C PRO A 58 -10.23 30.10 -2.89
N GLN A 59 -11.28 29.88 -2.07
CA GLN A 59 -11.23 28.90 -0.97
C GLN A 59 -10.78 27.52 -1.44
N LYS A 60 -11.29 27.05 -2.59
CA LYS A 60 -10.89 25.77 -3.21
C LYS A 60 -9.38 25.68 -3.44
N THR A 61 -8.74 26.78 -3.86
CA THR A 61 -7.30 26.85 -4.09
C THR A 61 -6.54 26.75 -2.79
N ARG A 62 -6.98 27.49 -1.76
CA ARG A 62 -6.37 27.43 -0.42
C ARG A 62 -6.51 26.05 0.21
N ASP A 63 -7.69 25.41 0.09
CA ASP A 63 -7.92 24.05 0.58
C ASP A 63 -6.97 23.04 -0.09
N ALA A 64 -6.78 23.14 -1.40
CA ALA A 64 -5.83 22.30 -2.12
C ALA A 64 -4.38 22.55 -1.67
N ALA A 65 -3.97 23.80 -1.48
CA ALA A 65 -2.64 24.16 -1.02
C ALA A 65 -2.38 23.61 0.40
N TRP A 66 -3.33 23.80 1.32
CA TRP A 66 -3.23 23.22 2.67
C TRP A 66 -3.17 21.70 2.66
N LEU A 67 -3.93 21.04 1.78
CA LEU A 67 -3.88 19.58 1.63
C LEU A 67 -2.49 19.09 1.20
N TYR A 68 -1.86 19.75 0.23
CA TYR A 68 -0.51 19.39 -0.20
C TYR A 68 0.53 19.67 0.88
N LEU A 69 0.43 20.78 1.60
CA LEU A 69 1.29 21.06 2.75
C LEU A 69 1.11 20.01 3.85
N ALA A 70 -0.14 19.60 4.15
CA ALA A 70 -0.41 18.52 5.09
C ALA A 70 0.24 17.20 4.64
N LYS A 71 0.14 16.84 3.34
CA LYS A 71 0.80 15.65 2.79
C LYS A 71 2.32 15.71 2.95
N MET A 72 2.95 16.85 2.68
CA MET A 72 4.40 17.03 2.84
C MET A 72 4.83 16.86 4.30
N ARG A 73 4.09 17.46 5.24
CA ARG A 73 4.33 17.32 6.68
C ARG A 73 4.16 15.88 7.16
N TYR A 74 3.11 15.20 6.69
CA TYR A 74 2.89 13.77 6.95
C TYR A 74 4.04 12.89 6.46
N LEU A 75 4.54 13.12 5.24
CA LEU A 75 5.67 12.37 4.67
C LEU A 75 6.96 12.57 5.45
N ARG A 76 7.17 13.78 6.00
CA ARG A 76 8.29 14.07 6.91
C ARG A 76 8.11 13.45 8.32
N GLY A 77 6.93 12.92 8.62
CA GLY A 77 6.62 12.35 9.94
C GLY A 77 6.21 13.36 10.99
N ASP A 78 6.02 14.62 10.61
CA ASP A 78 5.54 15.67 11.51
C ASP A 78 4.01 15.61 11.59
N LEU A 79 3.50 14.76 12.50
CA LEU A 79 2.06 14.53 12.66
C LEU A 79 1.35 15.74 13.27
N ALA A 80 2.00 16.47 14.16
CA ALA A 80 1.42 17.66 14.78
C ALA A 80 1.20 18.77 13.74
N ALA A 81 2.22 19.08 12.94
CA ALA A 81 2.09 20.04 11.84
C ALA A 81 1.11 19.54 10.75
N THR A 82 0.98 18.22 10.57
CA THR A 82 -0.04 17.66 9.66
C THR A 82 -1.44 18.00 10.14
N HIS A 83 -1.76 17.80 11.43
CA HIS A 83 -3.05 18.17 12.01
C HIS A 83 -3.33 19.66 11.85
N GLU A 84 -2.35 20.51 12.24
CA GLU A 84 -2.47 21.96 12.07
C GLU A 84 -2.86 22.34 10.62
N ALA A 85 -2.18 21.77 9.62
CA ALA A 85 -2.50 22.05 8.22
C ALA A 85 -3.92 21.57 7.83
N LEU A 86 -4.36 20.43 8.37
CA LEU A 86 -5.70 19.91 8.11
C LEU A 86 -6.82 20.78 8.72
N GLU A 87 -6.57 21.46 9.84
CA GLU A 87 -7.53 22.38 10.49
C GLU A 87 -7.81 23.62 9.64
N HIS A 88 -6.89 24.02 8.76
CA HIS A 88 -7.09 25.13 7.84
C HIS A 88 -7.95 24.82 6.61
N ILE A 89 -8.21 23.54 6.34
CA ILE A 89 -9.06 23.12 5.23
C ILE A 89 -10.52 23.34 5.62
N SER A 90 -11.33 23.88 4.70
CA SER A 90 -12.75 24.12 4.94
C SER A 90 -13.51 22.82 5.30
N GLU A 91 -14.60 22.95 6.05
CA GLU A 91 -15.45 21.80 6.43
C GLU A 91 -16.07 21.08 5.23
N THR A 92 -16.24 21.78 4.12
CA THR A 92 -16.86 21.26 2.89
C THR A 92 -15.94 21.43 1.68
N PRO A 93 -14.76 20.77 1.64
CA PRO A 93 -13.91 20.81 0.45
C PRO A 93 -14.63 20.16 -0.75
N VAL A 94 -14.28 20.55 -1.96
CA VAL A 94 -14.96 20.08 -3.17
C VAL A 94 -14.01 19.39 -4.15
N GLY A 95 -14.56 18.45 -4.91
CA GLY A 95 -13.83 17.75 -5.98
C GLY A 95 -12.85 16.71 -5.49
N ALA A 96 -11.76 16.48 -6.24
CA ALA A 96 -10.75 15.47 -5.94
C ALA A 96 -10.05 15.68 -4.58
N ALA A 97 -10.05 16.92 -4.05
CA ALA A 97 -9.47 17.20 -2.74
C ALA A 97 -10.15 16.44 -1.60
N VAL A 98 -11.45 16.12 -1.71
CA VAL A 98 -12.19 15.34 -0.69
C VAL A 98 -11.60 13.95 -0.53
N GLU A 99 -11.43 13.23 -1.65
CA GLU A 99 -10.92 11.86 -1.63
C GLU A 99 -9.47 11.79 -1.13
N GLU A 100 -8.66 12.76 -1.53
CA GLU A 100 -7.27 12.84 -1.09
C GLU A 100 -7.15 13.21 0.38
N LEU A 101 -8.01 14.11 0.87
CA LEU A 101 -8.09 14.50 2.28
C LEU A 101 -8.50 13.31 3.16
N GLU A 102 -9.54 12.58 2.76
CA GLU A 102 -9.97 11.37 3.48
C GLU A 102 -8.86 10.31 3.51
N SER A 103 -8.17 10.10 2.38
CA SER A 103 -7.07 9.15 2.30
C SER A 103 -5.89 9.55 3.21
N LEU A 104 -5.57 10.86 3.26
CA LEU A 104 -4.55 11.37 4.18
C LEU A 104 -4.96 11.20 5.64
N LYS A 105 -6.22 11.52 6.00
CA LYS A 105 -6.75 11.33 7.35
C LYS A 105 -6.71 9.86 7.78
N VAL A 106 -7.09 8.93 6.91
CA VAL A 106 -6.99 7.49 7.19
C VAL A 106 -5.55 7.10 7.51
N ASN A 107 -4.58 7.50 6.67
CA ASN A 107 -3.19 7.16 6.88
C ASN A 107 -2.61 7.82 8.15
N LEU A 108 -3.01 9.05 8.46
CA LEU A 108 -2.63 9.76 9.68
C LEU A 108 -3.13 9.03 10.92
N PHE A 109 -4.43 8.68 10.98
CA PHE A 109 -5.01 7.93 12.09
C PHE A 109 -4.38 6.54 12.26
N ILE A 110 -4.08 5.85 11.14
CA ILE A 110 -3.34 4.58 11.19
C ILE A 110 -1.96 4.78 11.82
N LYS A 111 -1.24 5.85 11.45
CA LYS A 111 0.10 6.12 11.97
C LYS A 111 0.08 6.47 13.47
N GLU A 112 -1.01 7.07 13.93
CA GLU A 112 -1.27 7.38 15.35
C GLU A 112 -1.90 6.22 16.13
N ASN A 113 -2.12 5.08 15.48
CA ASN A 113 -2.83 3.91 16.04
C ASN A 113 -4.29 4.20 16.46
N ARG A 114 -4.92 5.21 15.85
CA ARG A 114 -6.33 5.59 16.04
C ARG A 114 -7.20 4.84 15.03
N LEU A 115 -7.26 3.52 15.17
CA LEU A 115 -7.82 2.65 14.14
C LEU A 115 -9.32 2.80 13.95
N GLU A 116 -10.07 3.15 15.00
CA GLU A 116 -11.51 3.33 14.89
C GLU A 116 -11.90 4.59 14.10
N GLU A 117 -11.15 5.68 14.25
CA GLU A 117 -11.35 6.89 13.44
C GLU A 117 -10.98 6.63 11.97
N ALA A 118 -9.87 5.93 11.71
CA ALA A 118 -9.51 5.51 10.36
C ALA A 118 -10.61 4.64 9.74
N ARG A 119 -11.11 3.65 10.48
CA ARG A 119 -12.19 2.76 10.07
C ARG A 119 -13.48 3.52 9.73
N ALA A 120 -13.87 4.49 10.55
CA ALA A 120 -15.07 5.27 10.33
C ALA A 120 -15.08 6.02 8.98
N ILE A 121 -13.89 6.39 8.47
CA ILE A 121 -13.73 6.97 7.13
C ILE A 121 -13.79 5.86 6.07
N VAL A 122 -12.99 4.81 6.24
CA VAL A 122 -12.86 3.72 5.25
C VAL A 122 -14.19 3.00 4.98
N GLU A 123 -15.05 2.85 6.01
CA GLU A 123 -16.36 2.21 5.86
C GLU A 123 -17.34 3.01 4.96
N LYS A 124 -17.08 4.29 4.74
CA LYS A 124 -17.87 5.14 3.83
C LYS A 124 -17.37 5.11 2.38
N VAL A 125 -16.15 4.59 2.16
CA VAL A 125 -15.55 4.54 0.82
C VAL A 125 -16.23 3.45 -0.01
N SER A 126 -16.70 3.81 -1.19
CA SER A 126 -17.34 2.86 -2.12
C SER A 126 -16.32 1.85 -2.65
N LEU A 127 -16.72 0.57 -2.75
CA LEU A 127 -15.92 -0.48 -3.41
C LEU A 127 -15.60 -0.19 -4.89
N ARG A 128 -16.28 0.79 -5.50
CA ARG A 128 -16.06 1.20 -6.90
C ARG A 128 -14.98 2.26 -7.05
N GLU A 129 -14.54 2.88 -5.97
CA GLU A 129 -13.50 3.89 -5.98
C GLU A 129 -12.13 3.24 -6.16
N ASP A 130 -11.29 3.80 -7.04
CA ASP A 130 -9.97 3.24 -7.35
C ASP A 130 -9.01 3.28 -6.15
N ARG A 131 -9.25 4.17 -5.18
CA ARG A 131 -8.49 4.26 -3.91
C ARG A 131 -8.85 3.19 -2.88
N ALA A 132 -10.06 2.62 -2.94
CA ALA A 132 -10.58 1.70 -1.93
C ALA A 132 -9.66 0.52 -1.62
N PRO A 133 -9.09 -0.21 -2.61
CA PRO A 133 -8.22 -1.35 -2.33
C PRO A 133 -6.97 -0.97 -1.55
N TYR A 134 -6.43 0.22 -1.77
CA TYR A 134 -5.26 0.72 -1.04
C TYR A 134 -5.61 1.07 0.41
N LEU A 135 -6.76 1.70 0.64
CA LEU A 135 -7.23 2.01 1.99
C LEU A 135 -7.53 0.74 2.79
N TYR A 136 -8.17 -0.25 2.16
CA TYR A 136 -8.40 -1.53 2.80
C TYR A 136 -7.10 -2.26 3.13
N PHE A 137 -6.12 -2.21 2.22
CA PHE A 137 -4.80 -2.81 2.46
C PHE A 137 -4.09 -2.13 3.64
N ASN A 138 -4.12 -0.80 3.72
CA ASN A 138 -3.50 -0.04 4.81
C ASN A 138 -4.17 -0.33 6.16
N MET A 139 -5.52 -0.39 6.19
CA MET A 139 -6.27 -0.78 7.39
C MET A 139 -5.96 -2.19 7.83
N ALA A 140 -5.96 -3.15 6.90
CA ALA A 140 -5.61 -4.53 7.20
C ALA A 140 -4.21 -4.66 7.80
N GLY A 141 -3.21 -3.97 7.20
CA GLY A 141 -1.85 -3.93 7.71
C GLY A 141 -1.76 -3.29 9.11
N ALA A 142 -2.57 -2.28 9.40
CA ALA A 142 -2.63 -1.66 10.72
C ALA A 142 -3.20 -2.63 11.77
N TYR A 143 -4.30 -3.32 11.47
CA TYR A 143 -4.83 -4.34 12.36
C TYR A 143 -3.87 -5.51 12.57
N ALA A 144 -3.18 -5.97 11.51
CA ALA A 144 -2.17 -7.04 11.63
C ALA A 144 -1.00 -6.65 12.54
N ARG A 145 -0.50 -5.41 12.46
CA ARG A 145 0.55 -4.90 13.37
C ARG A 145 0.09 -4.88 14.83
N ASN A 146 -1.19 -4.65 15.07
CA ASN A 146 -1.80 -4.73 16.40
C ASN A 146 -2.27 -6.14 16.78
N GLN A 147 -1.84 -7.17 16.05
CA GLN A 147 -2.18 -8.58 16.27
C GLN A 147 -3.70 -8.89 16.22
N ASN A 148 -4.49 -7.95 15.68
CA ASN A 148 -5.91 -8.18 15.41
C ASN A 148 -6.06 -8.82 14.01
N TYR A 149 -5.69 -10.10 13.93
CA TYR A 149 -5.64 -10.82 12.66
C TYR A 149 -7.01 -11.05 12.02
N GLU A 150 -8.06 -11.17 12.81
CA GLU A 150 -9.43 -11.29 12.29
C GLU A 150 -9.85 -10.06 11.50
N GLN A 151 -9.66 -8.87 12.07
CA GLN A 151 -9.97 -7.62 11.37
C GLN A 151 -9.04 -7.41 10.18
N ALA A 152 -7.77 -7.77 10.30
CA ALA A 152 -6.82 -7.70 9.19
C ALA A 152 -7.30 -8.54 8.00
N VAL A 153 -7.65 -9.80 8.22
CA VAL A 153 -8.18 -10.71 7.19
C VAL A 153 -9.49 -10.18 6.60
N ALA A 154 -10.39 -9.65 7.43
CA ALA A 154 -11.65 -9.09 6.95
C ALA A 154 -11.42 -7.95 5.95
N PHE A 155 -10.46 -7.05 6.21
CA PHE A 155 -10.12 -5.96 5.29
C PHE A 155 -9.34 -6.46 4.05
N TYR A 156 -8.41 -7.43 4.18
CA TYR A 156 -7.76 -8.02 3.01
C TYR A 156 -8.78 -8.69 2.09
N ASN A 157 -9.77 -9.40 2.64
CA ASN A 157 -10.80 -10.07 1.86
C ASN A 157 -11.73 -9.11 1.11
N ARG A 158 -11.91 -7.86 1.57
CA ARG A 158 -12.63 -6.84 0.79
C ARG A 158 -11.96 -6.55 -0.56
N ILE A 159 -10.63 -6.62 -0.63
CA ILE A 159 -9.88 -6.41 -1.87
C ILE A 159 -10.21 -7.49 -2.90
N THR A 160 -10.48 -8.73 -2.45
CA THR A 160 -10.81 -9.85 -3.35
C THR A 160 -12.18 -9.72 -4.02
N GLN A 161 -13.09 -8.97 -3.41
CA GLN A 161 -14.44 -8.72 -3.94
C GLN A 161 -14.44 -7.62 -5.02
N MET A 162 -13.33 -6.91 -5.16
CA MET A 162 -13.21 -5.82 -6.11
C MET A 162 -12.86 -6.34 -7.50
N ARG A 163 -13.40 -5.67 -8.54
CA ARG A 163 -13.08 -6.00 -9.90
C ARG A 163 -11.63 -5.61 -10.23
N GLN A 164 -10.82 -6.59 -10.55
CA GLN A 164 -9.44 -6.36 -10.98
C GLN A 164 -9.44 -5.76 -12.40
N ARG A 165 -8.93 -4.54 -12.53
CA ARG A 165 -8.99 -3.78 -13.79
C ARG A 165 -7.62 -3.57 -14.43
N SER A 166 -6.54 -3.80 -13.70
CA SER A 166 -5.17 -3.53 -14.16
C SER A 166 -4.18 -4.49 -13.51
N GLU A 167 -2.96 -4.58 -14.04
CA GLU A 167 -1.88 -5.35 -13.43
C GLU A 167 -1.54 -4.83 -12.01
N ALA A 168 -1.66 -3.53 -11.77
CA ALA A 168 -1.49 -2.96 -10.43
C ALA A 168 -2.54 -3.52 -9.44
N HIS A 169 -3.79 -3.64 -9.85
CA HIS A 169 -4.84 -4.25 -9.03
C HIS A 169 -4.60 -5.75 -8.80
N LEU A 170 -4.14 -6.49 -9.82
CA LEU A 170 -3.76 -7.90 -9.69
C LEU A 170 -2.59 -8.08 -8.71
N SER A 171 -1.58 -7.22 -8.80
CA SER A 171 -0.45 -7.22 -7.88
C SER A 171 -0.87 -6.91 -6.43
N LEU A 172 -1.77 -5.95 -6.24
CA LEU A 172 -2.31 -5.63 -4.92
C LEU A 172 -3.19 -6.77 -4.36
N TYR A 173 -3.95 -7.45 -5.22
CA TYR A 173 -4.68 -8.66 -4.87
C TYR A 173 -3.73 -9.74 -4.36
N ASP A 174 -2.68 -10.09 -5.12
CA ASP A 174 -1.68 -11.08 -4.72
C ASP A 174 -1.01 -10.70 -3.39
N LYS A 175 -0.70 -9.41 -3.22
CA LYS A 175 -0.15 -8.86 -1.97
C LYS A 175 -1.11 -9.05 -0.80
N ALA A 176 -2.40 -8.75 -1.00
CA ALA A 176 -3.42 -8.88 0.02
C ALA A 176 -3.64 -10.35 0.41
N MET A 177 -3.69 -11.27 -0.57
CA MET A 177 -3.84 -12.70 -0.32
C MET A 177 -2.64 -13.26 0.43
N THR A 178 -1.44 -12.86 0.05
CA THR A 178 -0.21 -13.25 0.75
C THR A 178 -0.24 -12.76 2.21
N ALA A 179 -0.62 -11.50 2.44
CA ALA A 179 -0.71 -10.93 3.78
C ALA A 179 -1.82 -11.57 4.63
N ALA A 180 -2.98 -11.88 4.04
CA ALA A 180 -4.07 -12.61 4.69
C ALA A 180 -3.63 -14.03 5.08
N GLY A 181 -2.88 -14.71 4.20
CA GLY A 181 -2.29 -16.02 4.51
C GLY A 181 -1.39 -15.96 5.74
N PHE A 182 -0.49 -14.98 5.83
CA PHE A 182 0.34 -14.79 7.02
C PHE A 182 -0.48 -14.40 8.26
N ALA A 183 -1.52 -13.57 8.12
CA ALA A 183 -2.39 -13.22 9.23
C ALA A 183 -3.12 -14.47 9.80
N HIS A 184 -3.61 -15.34 8.93
CA HIS A 184 -4.17 -16.64 9.35
C HIS A 184 -3.11 -17.52 10.02
N LEU A 185 -1.88 -17.58 9.48
CA LEU A 185 -0.79 -18.35 10.05
C LEU A 185 -0.44 -17.88 11.47
N TYR A 186 -0.27 -16.58 11.68
CA TYR A 186 -0.03 -16.00 13.00
C TYR A 186 -1.20 -16.19 13.97
N ASN A 187 -2.41 -16.35 13.45
CA ASN A 187 -3.61 -16.65 14.22
C ASN A 187 -3.84 -18.18 14.39
N GLN A 188 -2.83 -19.02 14.07
CA GLN A 188 -2.86 -20.49 14.18
C GLN A 188 -4.00 -21.15 13.36
N GLN A 189 -4.44 -20.50 12.30
CA GLN A 189 -5.48 -20.95 11.38
C GLN A 189 -4.83 -21.54 10.11
N ASN A 190 -4.05 -22.59 10.25
CA ASN A 190 -3.14 -23.11 9.23
C ASN A 190 -3.85 -23.50 7.93
N ASP A 191 -5.03 -24.14 8.00
CA ASP A 191 -5.80 -24.53 6.81
C ASP A 191 -6.30 -23.31 6.03
N LEU A 192 -6.73 -22.25 6.73
CA LEU A 192 -7.14 -21.00 6.09
C LEU A 192 -5.93 -20.28 5.47
N ALA A 193 -4.78 -20.29 6.14
CA ALA A 193 -3.54 -19.76 5.58
C ALA A 193 -3.19 -20.44 4.25
N VAL A 194 -3.23 -21.78 4.21
CA VAL A 194 -3.01 -22.58 3.00
C VAL A 194 -4.00 -22.19 1.88
N GLN A 195 -5.27 -21.99 2.20
CA GLN A 195 -6.26 -21.59 1.22
C GLN A 195 -5.97 -20.21 0.63
N GLN A 196 -5.52 -19.26 1.46
CA GLN A 196 -5.17 -17.91 0.99
C GLN A 196 -3.92 -17.93 0.11
N PHE A 197 -2.85 -18.61 0.53
CA PHE A 197 -1.63 -18.70 -0.28
C PHE A 197 -1.84 -19.34 -1.65
N LYS A 198 -2.75 -20.33 -1.76
CA LYS A 198 -3.11 -20.97 -3.02
C LYS A 198 -3.80 -20.05 -4.03
N GLN A 199 -4.36 -18.91 -3.59
CA GLN A 199 -5.01 -17.94 -4.47
C GLN A 199 -4.02 -16.98 -5.13
N VAL A 200 -2.78 -16.93 -4.66
CA VAL A 200 -1.74 -16.04 -5.20
C VAL A 200 -1.24 -16.57 -6.54
N ARG A 201 -1.17 -15.71 -7.55
CA ARG A 201 -0.66 -16.08 -8.88
C ARG A 201 0.80 -16.50 -8.80
N LEU A 202 1.16 -17.59 -9.48
CA LEU A 202 2.52 -18.13 -9.46
C LEU A 202 3.52 -17.31 -10.31
N ASP A 203 3.05 -16.50 -11.23
CA ASP A 203 3.80 -15.58 -12.08
C ASP A 203 3.81 -14.14 -11.55
N GLY A 204 3.08 -13.87 -10.46
CA GLY A 204 3.01 -12.56 -9.82
C GLY A 204 4.21 -12.25 -8.90
N PRO A 205 4.39 -10.97 -8.55
CA PRO A 205 5.55 -10.52 -7.76
C PRO A 205 5.55 -11.04 -6.31
N TYR A 206 4.43 -11.54 -5.80
CA TYR A 206 4.30 -12.06 -4.44
C TYR A 206 4.37 -13.59 -4.37
N SER A 207 4.56 -14.27 -5.50
CA SER A 207 4.51 -15.73 -5.58
C SER A 207 5.59 -16.43 -4.73
N ASN A 208 6.82 -15.91 -4.68
CA ASN A 208 7.88 -16.49 -3.86
C ASN A 208 7.51 -16.47 -2.37
N ARG A 209 7.03 -15.32 -1.91
CA ARG A 209 6.62 -15.15 -0.51
C ARG A 209 5.40 -16.00 -0.16
N ALA A 210 4.44 -16.14 -1.08
CA ALA A 210 3.27 -16.98 -0.89
C ALA A 210 3.63 -18.46 -0.85
N LEU A 211 4.53 -18.94 -1.73
CA LEU A 211 5.01 -20.34 -1.72
C LEU A 211 5.77 -20.64 -0.44
N LEU A 212 6.60 -19.70 0.05
CA LEU A 212 7.29 -19.87 1.34
C LEU A 212 6.30 -19.99 2.49
N GLY A 213 5.35 -19.05 2.60
CA GLY A 213 4.32 -19.05 3.63
C GLY A 213 3.41 -20.29 3.56
N PHE A 214 3.10 -20.76 2.34
CA PHE A 214 2.34 -21.98 2.14
C PHE A 214 3.06 -23.20 2.78
N GLY A 215 4.36 -23.34 2.55
CA GLY A 215 5.14 -24.41 3.18
C GLY A 215 5.13 -24.31 4.71
N TRP A 216 5.36 -23.12 5.26
CA TRP A 216 5.29 -22.90 6.71
C TRP A 216 3.91 -23.21 7.29
N ALA A 217 2.81 -22.83 6.61
CA ALA A 217 1.45 -23.16 7.06
C ALA A 217 1.20 -24.68 7.09
N GLN A 218 1.82 -25.46 6.19
CA GLN A 218 1.77 -26.91 6.24
C GLN A 218 2.57 -27.47 7.42
N VAL A 219 3.75 -26.88 7.70
CA VAL A 219 4.58 -27.30 8.84
C VAL A 219 3.89 -27.03 10.17
N GLU A 220 3.32 -25.87 10.35
CA GLU A 220 2.53 -25.53 11.55
C GLU A 220 1.28 -26.42 11.73
N GLY A 221 0.78 -27.00 10.64
CA GLY A 221 -0.25 -28.04 10.64
C GLY A 221 0.32 -29.48 10.72
N GLU A 222 1.62 -29.65 11.02
CA GLU A 222 2.36 -30.94 11.11
C GLU A 222 2.34 -31.75 9.78
N ASN A 223 2.02 -31.10 8.65
CA ASN A 223 1.98 -31.71 7.33
C ASN A 223 3.33 -31.55 6.58
N TYR A 224 4.42 -32.04 7.16
CA TYR A 224 5.78 -31.84 6.62
C TYR A 224 5.96 -32.30 5.19
N GLN A 225 5.32 -33.42 4.80
CA GLN A 225 5.36 -33.92 3.42
C GLN A 225 4.70 -32.94 2.44
N ALA A 226 3.60 -32.30 2.83
CA ALA A 226 2.89 -31.35 1.99
C ALA A 226 3.68 -30.02 1.86
N ALA A 227 4.46 -29.63 2.87
CA ALA A 227 5.32 -28.45 2.85
C ALA A 227 6.42 -28.53 1.77
N LEU A 228 6.89 -29.74 1.45
CA LEU A 228 7.92 -29.94 0.43
C LEU A 228 7.48 -29.46 -0.96
N THR A 229 6.19 -29.57 -1.29
CA THR A 229 5.70 -29.22 -2.63
C THR A 229 5.93 -27.74 -2.98
N PRO A 230 5.44 -26.75 -2.21
CA PRO A 230 5.67 -25.33 -2.49
C PRO A 230 7.15 -24.95 -2.36
N TRP A 231 7.89 -25.50 -1.38
CA TRP A 231 9.29 -25.17 -1.20
C TRP A 231 10.19 -25.73 -2.31
N GLN A 232 9.93 -26.93 -2.81
CA GLN A 232 10.64 -27.48 -3.97
C GLN A 232 10.32 -26.72 -5.25
N ALA A 233 9.10 -26.23 -5.42
CA ALA A 233 8.75 -25.34 -6.53
C ALA A 233 9.53 -24.02 -6.42
N LEU A 234 9.66 -23.47 -5.21
CA LEU A 234 10.37 -22.23 -4.93
C LEU A 234 11.89 -22.40 -5.14
N SER A 235 12.49 -23.48 -4.65
CA SER A 235 13.93 -23.76 -4.77
C SER A 235 14.42 -23.96 -6.22
N LYS A 236 13.52 -24.24 -7.17
CA LYS A 236 13.83 -24.38 -8.59
C LYS A 236 13.76 -23.06 -9.38
N ARG A 237 13.37 -21.96 -8.74
CA ARG A 237 13.28 -20.67 -9.41
C ARG A 237 14.67 -20.10 -9.69
N THR A 238 14.78 -19.41 -10.82
CA THR A 238 16.04 -18.76 -11.24
C THR A 238 16.39 -17.53 -10.42
N LEU A 239 15.39 -16.82 -9.91
CA LEU A 239 15.59 -15.69 -9.01
C LEU A 239 15.77 -16.19 -7.58
N ILE A 240 16.99 -16.07 -7.07
CA ILE A 240 17.33 -16.43 -5.69
C ILE A 240 17.18 -15.19 -4.81
N ASP A 241 16.00 -15.03 -4.24
CA ASP A 241 15.69 -14.04 -3.21
C ASP A 241 15.72 -14.64 -1.80
N GLU A 242 15.45 -13.84 -0.78
CA GLU A 242 15.39 -14.29 0.62
C GLU A 242 14.42 -15.46 0.81
N ASN A 243 13.27 -15.43 0.14
CA ASN A 243 12.26 -16.50 0.27
C ASN A 243 12.77 -17.82 -0.33
N THR A 244 13.49 -17.74 -1.46
CA THR A 244 14.09 -18.91 -2.11
C THR A 244 15.19 -19.51 -1.23
N GLN A 245 16.04 -18.69 -0.63
CA GLN A 245 17.09 -19.14 0.28
C GLN A 245 16.51 -19.81 1.53
N GLU A 246 15.48 -19.22 2.14
CA GLU A 246 14.80 -19.79 3.30
C GLU A 246 14.15 -21.14 2.95
N ALA A 247 13.50 -21.27 1.78
CA ALA A 247 12.94 -22.54 1.34
C ALA A 247 14.00 -23.63 1.17
N MET A 248 15.20 -23.28 0.68
CA MET A 248 16.29 -24.24 0.55
C MET A 248 16.72 -24.83 1.90
N VAL A 249 16.70 -24.02 2.97
CA VAL A 249 17.00 -24.47 4.34
C VAL A 249 15.81 -25.18 4.98
N ALA A 250 14.59 -24.78 4.64
CA ALA A 250 13.38 -25.39 5.18
C ALA A 250 13.10 -26.81 4.62
N ILE A 251 13.55 -27.12 3.40
CA ILE A 251 13.41 -28.45 2.80
C ILE A 251 14.09 -29.53 3.64
N PRO A 252 15.41 -29.48 3.98
CA PRO A 252 16.04 -30.47 4.83
C PRO A 252 15.41 -30.52 6.23
N TYR A 253 14.99 -29.41 6.82
CA TYR A 253 14.25 -29.39 8.07
C TYR A 253 12.97 -30.23 7.99
N ALA A 254 12.17 -30.13 6.93
CA ALA A 254 10.98 -30.96 6.78
C ALA A 254 11.32 -32.45 6.68
N TYR A 255 12.41 -32.83 6.00
CA TYR A 255 12.87 -34.23 5.97
C TYR A 255 13.30 -34.72 7.35
N GLU A 256 13.96 -33.89 8.17
CA GLU A 256 14.31 -34.23 9.54
C GLU A 256 13.10 -34.51 10.42
N GLN A 257 12.07 -33.64 10.33
CA GLN A 257 10.83 -33.81 11.08
C GLN A 257 10.08 -35.11 10.70
N MET A 258 10.31 -35.64 9.50
CA MET A 258 9.78 -36.93 9.04
C MET A 258 10.71 -38.13 9.37
N ASP A 259 11.80 -37.90 10.11
CA ASP A 259 12.87 -38.87 10.39
C ASP A 259 13.56 -39.46 9.13
N LEU A 260 13.54 -38.68 8.03
CA LEU A 260 14.19 -39.03 6.76
C LEU A 260 15.61 -38.46 6.67
N LYS A 261 16.47 -38.78 7.65
CA LYS A 261 17.84 -38.25 7.82
C LYS A 261 18.72 -38.35 6.56
N PRO A 262 18.73 -39.47 5.79
CA PRO A 262 19.52 -39.55 4.56
C PRO A 262 19.06 -38.52 3.50
N ALA A 263 17.75 -38.25 3.38
CA ALA A 263 17.22 -37.29 2.44
C ALA A 263 17.51 -35.85 2.91
N ALA A 264 17.43 -35.59 4.21
CA ALA A 264 17.81 -34.29 4.78
C ALA A 264 19.29 -33.98 4.48
N LEU A 265 20.21 -34.93 4.74
CA LEU A 265 21.64 -34.74 4.51
C LEU A 265 21.99 -34.45 3.04
N GLN A 266 21.22 -34.98 2.08
CA GLN A 266 21.43 -34.71 0.67
C GLN A 266 21.02 -33.29 0.26
N LYS A 267 20.24 -32.61 1.10
CA LYS A 267 19.68 -31.26 0.80
C LYS A 267 20.39 -30.12 1.54
N TYR A 268 21.14 -30.44 2.60
CA TYR A 268 22.11 -29.52 3.19
C TYR A 268 23.34 -29.34 2.28
#